data_72efdb8d1dbe4e721d25b9972e1f200c
#
_entry.id   72efdb8d1dbe4e721d25b9972e1f200c
#
_cell.length_a   1.000
_cell.length_b   1.000
_cell.length_c   1.000
_cell.angle_alpha   90.00
_cell.angle_beta   90.00
_cell.angle_gamma   90.00
#
_symmetry.space_group_name_H-M   'P 1'
#
loop_
_entity.id
_entity.type
_entity.pdbx_description
1 polymer ?
#
loop_
_entity_poly.entity_id
_entity_poly.type
_entity_poly.pdbx_seq_one_letter_code
_entity_poly.pdbx_strand_id
1 'polypeptide(L)'
;MRLDEVEQHVQNDIHAIFKASFSQEGYEKVLGCCLTNGFLGQLVNGRKVLNEHSYNFRLFGTPSVSSSWGYTFFGHHLCLCVVFLGKRMVIGPTFMGAEPDRIDEGPHKGLRLFRTEEMESLTLMQGLSTELQEKVTLSKGMTGEFLPENRWNPFDERHLGGARQDNRIVPYGKHFTNVKA
;
A
#
# COMPACT_ATOMS: atom_id res chain seq x y z
N MET A 1 -1.53 -1.35 -19.21
CA MET A 1 -1.65 -2.82 -19.43
C MET A 1 -1.77 -3.52 -18.08
N ARG A 2 -2.53 -4.55 -18.00
CA ARG A 2 -2.66 -5.39 -16.80
C ARG A 2 -1.71 -6.58 -16.95
N LEU A 3 -1.01 -6.97 -15.88
CA LEU A 3 0.07 -7.97 -16.00
C LEU A 3 -0.43 -9.36 -16.41
N ASP A 4 -1.61 -9.77 -16.00
CA ASP A 4 -2.20 -11.06 -16.42
C ASP A 4 -2.71 -11.08 -17.88
N GLU A 5 -2.65 -9.95 -18.58
CA GLU A 5 -3.03 -9.80 -19.97
C GLU A 5 -1.82 -9.69 -20.92
N VAL A 6 -0.60 -9.76 -20.38
CA VAL A 6 0.62 -9.65 -21.17
C VAL A 6 1.47 -10.91 -21.09
N GLU A 7 2.35 -11.10 -22.07
CA GLU A 7 3.24 -12.24 -22.14
C GLU A 7 4.26 -12.26 -21.01
N GLN A 8 4.77 -13.44 -20.65
CA GLN A 8 5.67 -13.64 -19.53
C GLN A 8 6.96 -12.79 -19.62
N HIS A 9 7.47 -12.58 -20.82
CA HIS A 9 8.68 -11.75 -20.97
C HIS A 9 8.43 -10.30 -20.56
N VAL A 10 7.25 -9.74 -20.87
CA VAL A 10 6.88 -8.38 -20.45
C VAL A 10 6.72 -8.28 -18.93
N GLN A 11 6.14 -9.31 -18.31
CA GLN A 11 6.08 -9.40 -16.83
C GLN A 11 7.49 -9.40 -16.23
N ASN A 12 8.40 -10.19 -16.80
CA ASN A 12 9.79 -10.27 -16.36
C ASN A 12 10.52 -8.92 -16.48
N ASP A 13 10.29 -8.19 -17.56
CA ASP A 13 10.87 -6.86 -17.78
C ASP A 13 10.36 -5.84 -16.74
N ILE A 14 9.06 -5.88 -16.42
CA ILE A 14 8.47 -5.05 -15.37
C ILE A 14 9.08 -5.38 -14.00
N HIS A 15 9.23 -6.65 -13.68
CA HIS A 15 9.90 -7.08 -12.45
C HIS A 15 11.38 -6.66 -12.41
N ALA A 16 12.08 -6.65 -13.54
CA ALA A 16 13.44 -6.15 -13.63
C ALA A 16 13.50 -4.63 -13.35
N ILE A 17 12.53 -3.86 -13.84
CA ILE A 17 12.41 -2.43 -13.52
C ILE A 17 12.21 -2.24 -12.00
N PHE A 18 11.36 -3.04 -11.35
CA PHE A 18 11.15 -2.94 -9.90
C PHE A 18 12.43 -3.26 -9.12
N LYS A 19 13.13 -4.33 -9.49
CA LYS A 19 14.41 -4.69 -8.87
C LYS A 19 15.48 -3.61 -9.02
N ALA A 20 15.45 -2.87 -10.12
CA ALA A 20 16.37 -1.75 -10.34
C ALA A 20 15.92 -0.47 -9.62
N SER A 21 14.63 -0.33 -9.31
CA SER A 21 14.07 0.89 -8.69
C SER A 21 14.02 0.83 -7.17
N PHE A 22 13.93 -0.36 -6.59
CA PHE A 22 13.71 -0.53 -5.14
C PHE A 22 14.91 -1.21 -4.46
N SER A 23 15.00 -1.03 -3.14
CA SER A 23 15.82 -1.92 -2.32
C SER A 23 15.28 -3.36 -2.39
N GLN A 24 16.09 -4.32 -1.98
CA GLN A 24 15.66 -5.72 -1.91
C GLN A 24 14.36 -5.86 -1.08
N GLU A 25 14.32 -5.25 0.09
CA GLU A 25 13.15 -5.27 0.96
C GLU A 25 11.93 -4.60 0.32
N GLY A 26 12.13 -3.44 -0.35
CA GLY A 26 11.06 -2.74 -1.07
C GLY A 26 10.48 -3.60 -2.19
N TYR A 27 11.33 -4.27 -2.96
CA TYR A 27 10.90 -5.19 -4.01
C TYR A 27 10.12 -6.39 -3.43
N GLU A 28 10.60 -6.98 -2.33
CA GLU A 28 9.93 -8.08 -1.64
C GLU A 28 8.56 -7.68 -1.10
N LYS A 29 8.41 -6.46 -0.59
CA LYS A 29 7.10 -5.92 -0.19
C LYS A 29 6.15 -5.77 -1.37
N VAL A 30 6.61 -5.24 -2.51
CA VAL A 30 5.81 -5.16 -3.73
C VAL A 30 5.33 -6.54 -4.18
N LEU A 31 6.26 -7.49 -4.26
CA LEU A 31 5.94 -8.87 -4.63
C LEU A 31 4.98 -9.52 -3.62
N GLY A 32 5.21 -9.30 -2.34
CA GLY A 32 4.37 -9.80 -1.27
C GLY A 32 2.92 -9.27 -1.34
N CYS A 33 2.72 -7.98 -1.69
CA CYS A 33 1.36 -7.45 -1.95
C CYS A 33 0.68 -8.23 -3.07
N CYS A 34 1.39 -8.51 -4.16
CA CYS A 34 0.87 -9.30 -5.28
C CYS A 34 0.49 -10.73 -4.87
N LEU A 35 1.36 -11.41 -4.12
CA LEU A 35 1.12 -12.76 -3.63
C LEU A 35 -0.07 -12.82 -2.66
N THR A 36 -0.18 -11.85 -1.76
CA THR A 36 -1.31 -11.74 -0.83
C THR A 36 -2.63 -11.51 -1.57
N ASN A 37 -2.62 -10.68 -2.62
CA ASN A 37 -3.79 -10.50 -3.48
C ASN A 37 -4.20 -11.79 -4.20
N GLY A 38 -3.24 -12.57 -4.67
CA GLY A 38 -3.49 -13.89 -5.26
C GLY A 38 -4.12 -14.87 -4.25
N PHE A 39 -3.65 -14.83 -3.02
CA PHE A 39 -4.22 -15.61 -1.93
C PHE A 39 -5.63 -15.18 -1.56
N LEU A 40 -5.90 -13.86 -1.46
CA LEU A 40 -7.25 -13.34 -1.26
C LEU A 40 -8.20 -13.83 -2.35
N GLY A 41 -7.77 -13.78 -3.62
CA GLY A 41 -8.57 -14.28 -4.74
C GLY A 41 -8.94 -15.75 -4.63
N GLN A 42 -8.11 -16.57 -3.96
CA GLN A 42 -8.46 -17.96 -3.64
C GLN A 42 -9.52 -18.02 -2.54
N LEU A 43 -9.32 -17.30 -1.45
CA LEU A 43 -10.22 -17.28 -0.30
C LEU A 43 -11.65 -16.88 -0.67
N VAL A 44 -11.79 -15.87 -1.52
CA VAL A 44 -13.11 -15.35 -1.93
C VAL A 44 -13.63 -15.94 -3.23
N ASN A 45 -12.94 -16.96 -3.80
CA ASN A 45 -13.26 -17.56 -5.11
C ASN A 45 -13.35 -16.50 -6.23
N GLY A 46 -12.49 -15.50 -6.19
CA GLY A 46 -12.49 -14.31 -7.04
C GLY A 46 -11.26 -14.16 -7.94
N ARG A 47 -10.55 -15.23 -8.29
CA ARG A 47 -9.27 -15.23 -9.02
C ARG A 47 -9.28 -14.48 -10.37
N LYS A 48 -10.43 -14.31 -11.00
CA LYS A 48 -10.54 -13.52 -12.25
C LYS A 48 -10.26 -12.04 -12.01
N VAL A 49 -10.53 -11.55 -10.80
CA VAL A 49 -10.38 -10.15 -10.41
C VAL A 49 -9.14 -9.97 -9.53
N LEU A 50 -8.95 -10.88 -8.59
CA LEU A 50 -7.87 -10.86 -7.59
C LEU A 50 -6.91 -12.02 -7.86
N ASN A 51 -5.77 -11.72 -8.45
CA ASN A 51 -4.68 -12.67 -8.65
C ASN A 51 -3.33 -11.95 -8.55
N GLU A 52 -2.25 -12.69 -8.54
CA GLU A 52 -0.87 -12.18 -8.37
C GLU A 52 -0.46 -11.18 -9.46
N HIS A 53 -1.11 -11.25 -10.63
CA HIS A 53 -0.83 -10.42 -11.80
C HIS A 53 -1.96 -9.44 -12.14
N SER A 54 -2.99 -9.32 -11.29
CA SER A 54 -4.12 -8.41 -11.53
C SER A 54 -3.80 -6.95 -11.22
N TYR A 55 -2.63 -6.52 -11.64
CA TYR A 55 -2.10 -5.18 -11.46
C TYR A 55 -1.85 -4.48 -12.78
N ASN A 56 -2.06 -3.18 -12.81
CA ASN A 56 -1.85 -2.34 -13.97
C ASN A 56 -0.47 -1.69 -13.94
N PHE A 57 0.27 -1.79 -15.03
CA PHE A 57 1.49 -1.04 -15.25
C PHE A 57 1.27 0.02 -16.32
N ARG A 58 1.68 1.25 -16.04
CA ARG A 58 1.65 2.36 -16.99
C ARG A 58 3.01 3.03 -17.02
N LEU A 59 3.54 3.16 -18.24
CA LEU A 59 4.74 3.92 -18.51
C LEU A 59 4.33 5.30 -19.06
N PHE A 60 5.00 6.35 -18.65
CA PHE A 60 4.84 7.70 -19.19
C PHE A 60 6.21 8.32 -19.51
N GLY A 61 6.24 9.03 -20.60
CA GLY A 61 7.50 9.48 -21.22
C GLY A 61 8.22 8.32 -21.92
N THR A 62 9.44 8.59 -22.32
CA THR A 62 10.33 7.59 -22.90
C THR A 62 11.48 7.33 -21.95
N PRO A 63 11.77 6.09 -21.58
CA PRO A 63 12.91 5.75 -20.73
C PRO A 63 14.20 6.37 -21.26
N SER A 64 14.88 7.13 -20.43
CA SER A 64 16.05 7.91 -20.82
C SER A 64 16.92 8.21 -19.60
N VAL A 65 18.21 8.37 -19.82
CA VAL A 65 19.16 8.82 -18.79
C VAL A 65 19.21 10.35 -18.63
N SER A 66 18.59 11.09 -19.54
CA SER A 66 18.64 12.56 -19.58
C SER A 66 17.26 13.21 -19.51
N SER A 67 16.22 12.56 -20.00
CA SER A 67 14.85 13.08 -20.03
C SER A 67 14.01 12.52 -18.88
N SER A 68 12.93 13.22 -18.54
CA SER A 68 12.00 12.77 -17.53
C SER A 68 11.11 11.66 -18.07
N TRP A 69 10.94 10.62 -17.29
CA TRP A 69 10.02 9.53 -17.56
C TRP A 69 9.59 8.88 -16.23
N GLY A 70 8.66 7.98 -16.28
CA GLY A 70 8.24 7.31 -15.06
C GLY A 70 7.24 6.19 -15.31
N TYR A 71 6.80 5.58 -14.23
CA TYR A 71 5.76 4.56 -14.28
C TYR A 71 4.86 4.60 -13.06
N THR A 72 3.66 4.07 -13.23
CA THR A 72 2.80 3.67 -12.12
C THR A 72 2.52 2.19 -12.19
N PHE A 73 2.46 1.56 -11.01
CA PHE A 73 2.04 0.19 -10.84
C PHE A 73 0.99 0.15 -9.75
N PHE A 74 -0.21 -0.31 -10.08
CA PHE A 74 -1.34 -0.19 -9.15
C PHE A 74 -2.38 -1.28 -9.36
N GLY A 75 -3.05 -1.60 -8.28
CA GLY A 75 -4.13 -2.57 -8.20
C GLY A 75 -4.70 -2.61 -6.79
N HIS A 76 -5.25 -3.75 -6.41
CA HIS A 76 -5.77 -3.93 -5.07
C HIS A 76 -4.64 -3.83 -4.03
N HIS A 77 -4.82 -2.98 -3.02
CA HIS A 77 -3.87 -2.73 -1.93
C HIS A 77 -2.43 -2.35 -2.33
N LEU A 78 -2.20 -1.93 -3.57
CA LEU A 78 -0.89 -1.49 -4.03
C LEU A 78 -1.02 -0.33 -5.02
N CYS A 79 -0.30 0.75 -4.78
CA CYS A 79 -0.12 1.83 -5.72
C CYS A 79 1.30 2.39 -5.58
N LEU A 80 2.05 2.34 -6.65
CA LEU A 80 3.39 2.89 -6.76
C LEU A 80 3.42 3.94 -7.85
N CYS A 81 3.99 5.10 -7.57
CA CYS A 81 4.30 6.10 -8.58
C CYS A 81 5.80 6.41 -8.51
N VAL A 82 6.49 6.18 -9.60
CA VAL A 82 7.95 6.37 -9.70
C VAL A 82 8.25 7.30 -10.86
N VAL A 83 9.03 8.34 -10.60
CA VAL A 83 9.43 9.33 -11.59
C VAL A 83 10.96 9.44 -11.61
N PHE A 84 11.53 9.38 -12.79
CA PHE A 84 12.95 9.59 -13.04
C PHE A 84 13.16 10.97 -13.68
N LEU A 85 14.11 11.71 -13.15
CA LEU A 85 14.52 13.03 -13.59
C LEU A 85 16.04 13.00 -13.85
N GLY A 86 16.42 12.51 -15.01
CA GLY A 86 17.82 12.17 -15.31
C GLY A 86 18.34 11.09 -14.34
N LYS A 87 19.33 11.44 -13.52
CA LYS A 87 19.91 10.52 -12.52
C LYS A 87 19.17 10.51 -11.16
N ARG A 88 18.11 11.29 -11.01
CA ARG A 88 17.34 11.31 -9.77
C ARG A 88 16.08 10.49 -9.93
N MET A 89 15.68 9.84 -8.86
CA MET A 89 14.43 9.09 -8.77
C MET A 89 13.60 9.62 -7.60
N VAL A 90 12.31 9.74 -7.82
CA VAL A 90 11.33 10.07 -6.80
C VAL A 90 10.29 8.96 -6.78
N ILE A 91 10.00 8.44 -5.59
CA ILE A 91 8.96 7.45 -5.34
C ILE A 91 7.89 8.12 -4.50
N GLY A 92 6.70 8.28 -5.05
CA GLY A 92 5.55 8.87 -4.36
C GLY A 92 4.52 9.46 -5.33
N PRO A 93 3.23 9.42 -4.95
CA PRO A 93 2.71 8.75 -3.75
C PRO A 93 2.87 7.24 -3.83
N THR A 94 2.98 6.61 -2.65
CA THR A 94 3.07 5.15 -2.52
C THR A 94 2.05 4.69 -1.50
N PHE A 95 1.31 3.65 -1.85
CA PHE A 95 0.41 2.95 -0.96
C PHE A 95 0.68 1.46 -1.06
N MET A 96 0.79 0.80 0.09
CA MET A 96 0.90 -0.65 0.21
C MET A 96 0.00 -1.13 1.35
N GLY A 97 -0.73 -2.21 1.11
CA GLY A 97 -1.59 -2.85 2.09
C GLY A 97 -1.59 -4.36 1.92
N ALA A 98 -2.13 -5.06 2.88
CA ALA A 98 -2.29 -6.51 2.85
C ALA A 98 -3.69 -6.90 3.34
N GLU A 99 -4.35 -7.71 2.55
CA GLU A 99 -5.61 -8.36 2.88
C GLU A 99 -5.58 -9.78 2.27
N PRO A 100 -5.56 -10.82 3.13
CA PRO A 100 -5.45 -10.78 4.60
C PRO A 100 -4.07 -10.31 5.09
N ASP A 101 -3.93 -10.09 6.40
CA ASP A 101 -2.68 -9.74 7.06
C ASP A 101 -1.56 -10.77 6.82
N ARG A 102 -1.93 -12.04 6.73
CA ARG A 102 -1.00 -13.16 6.60
C ARG A 102 -1.56 -14.23 5.66
N ILE A 103 -0.68 -14.82 4.86
CA ILE A 103 -0.96 -16.05 4.14
C ILE A 103 -0.77 -17.24 5.10
N ASP A 104 -1.83 -17.97 5.40
CA ASP A 104 -1.84 -19.06 6.39
C ASP A 104 -1.85 -20.45 5.78
N GLU A 105 -1.97 -20.55 4.45
CA GLU A 105 -1.89 -21.83 3.73
C GLU A 105 -1.21 -21.68 2.35
N GLY A 106 -1.03 -22.79 1.65
CA GLY A 106 -0.46 -22.84 0.31
C GLY A 106 1.05 -22.57 0.25
N PRO A 107 1.59 -22.32 -0.97
CA PRO A 107 3.04 -22.24 -1.20
C PRO A 107 3.71 -21.03 -0.53
N HIS A 108 2.95 -20.00 -0.22
CA HIS A 108 3.44 -18.78 0.41
C HIS A 108 3.04 -18.67 1.89
N LYS A 109 2.67 -19.80 2.50
CA LYS A 109 2.32 -19.87 3.92
C LYS A 109 3.39 -19.23 4.80
N GLY A 110 2.96 -18.34 5.69
CA GLY A 110 3.83 -17.62 6.61
C GLY A 110 4.20 -16.20 6.15
N LEU A 111 3.90 -15.84 4.89
CA LEU A 111 4.12 -14.47 4.42
C LEU A 111 3.25 -13.51 5.22
N ARG A 112 3.90 -12.49 5.79
CA ARG A 112 3.30 -11.37 6.52
C ARG A 112 4.09 -10.11 6.25
N LEU A 113 3.47 -9.15 5.58
CA LEU A 113 4.19 -8.02 4.98
C LEU A 113 4.58 -6.92 5.97
N PHE A 114 3.69 -6.59 6.89
CA PHE A 114 3.81 -5.39 7.72
C PHE A 114 4.08 -5.70 9.20
N ARG A 115 4.69 -6.85 9.49
CA ARG A 115 4.97 -7.26 10.87
C ARG A 115 5.88 -6.27 11.60
N THR A 116 6.90 -5.76 10.92
CA THR A 116 7.83 -4.81 11.50
C THR A 116 7.12 -3.50 11.83
N GLU A 117 6.39 -2.94 10.87
CA GLU A 117 5.63 -1.70 11.03
C GLU A 117 4.60 -1.81 12.16
N GLU A 118 3.90 -2.94 12.24
CA GLU A 118 2.93 -3.22 13.31
C GLU A 118 3.60 -3.28 14.68
N MET A 119 4.69 -4.04 14.80
CA MET A 119 5.39 -4.22 16.07
C MET A 119 6.06 -2.92 16.53
N GLU A 120 6.65 -2.17 15.62
CA GLU A 120 7.27 -0.87 15.92
C GLU A 120 6.22 0.17 16.34
N SER A 121 5.09 0.21 15.63
CA SER A 121 3.97 1.09 15.99
C SER A 121 3.38 0.74 17.36
N LEU A 122 3.23 -0.55 17.64
CA LEU A 122 2.77 -1.02 18.94
C LEU A 122 3.77 -0.67 20.06
N THR A 123 5.05 -0.91 19.82
CA THR A 123 6.13 -0.58 20.76
C THR A 123 6.15 0.93 21.05
N LEU A 124 6.07 1.74 20.01
CA LEU A 124 5.97 3.20 20.16
C LEU A 124 4.76 3.58 21.04
N MET A 125 3.58 3.05 20.70
CA MET A 125 2.36 3.36 21.43
C MET A 125 2.42 2.91 22.90
N GLN A 126 2.94 1.72 23.17
CA GLN A 126 3.11 1.18 24.54
C GLN A 126 4.17 1.93 25.33
N GLY A 127 5.15 2.53 24.69
CA GLY A 127 6.19 3.35 25.31
C GLY A 127 5.71 4.74 25.74
N LEU A 128 4.54 5.18 25.28
CA LEU A 128 3.95 6.46 25.69
C LEU A 128 3.30 6.34 27.09
N SER A 129 3.31 7.45 27.84
CA SER A 129 2.50 7.55 29.05
C SER A 129 1.00 7.46 28.71
N THR A 130 0.17 7.06 29.67
CA THR A 130 -1.28 6.97 29.49
C THR A 130 -1.87 8.29 28.95
N GLU A 131 -1.42 9.42 29.49
CA GLU A 131 -1.86 10.74 29.03
C GLU A 131 -1.50 10.97 27.54
N LEU A 132 -0.32 10.57 27.12
CA LEU A 132 0.10 10.71 25.73
C LEU A 132 -0.64 9.73 24.79
N GLN A 133 -0.88 8.50 25.25
CA GLN A 133 -1.71 7.54 24.50
C GLN A 133 -3.11 8.09 24.25
N GLU A 134 -3.75 8.69 25.26
CA GLU A 134 -5.04 9.34 25.11
C GLU A 134 -5.01 10.52 24.13
N LYS A 135 -3.96 11.34 24.18
CA LYS A 135 -3.80 12.48 23.27
C LYS A 135 -3.64 12.08 21.80
N VAL A 136 -2.98 10.97 21.50
CA VAL A 136 -2.73 10.51 20.13
C VAL A 136 -3.81 9.57 19.61
N THR A 137 -4.64 9.00 20.48
CA THR A 137 -5.75 8.15 20.08
C THR A 137 -6.89 9.01 19.51
N LEU A 138 -7.28 8.71 18.27
CA LEU A 138 -8.40 9.42 17.60
C LEU A 138 -9.74 8.81 17.97
N SER A 139 -9.82 7.49 18.04
CA SER A 139 -11.02 6.74 18.34
C SER A 139 -10.66 5.45 19.05
N LYS A 140 -11.55 4.97 19.92
CA LYS A 140 -11.42 3.66 20.59
C LYS A 140 -11.87 2.50 19.70
N GLY A 141 -12.57 2.79 18.62
CA GLY A 141 -13.09 1.80 17.67
C GLY A 141 -12.64 2.08 16.24
N MET A 142 -12.88 1.10 15.38
CA MET A 142 -12.60 1.15 13.94
C MET A 142 -13.81 1.62 13.13
N THR A 143 -14.79 2.25 13.78
CA THR A 143 -16.00 2.78 13.12
C THR A 143 -15.83 4.24 12.78
N GLY A 144 -16.61 4.72 11.83
CA GLY A 144 -16.57 6.11 11.37
C GLY A 144 -17.27 7.13 12.28
N GLU A 145 -17.50 6.80 13.54
CA GLU A 145 -18.27 7.60 14.50
C GLU A 145 -17.80 9.05 14.67
N PHE A 146 -16.50 9.28 14.49
CA PHE A 146 -15.91 10.62 14.59
C PHE A 146 -15.83 11.36 13.26
N LEU A 147 -16.28 10.74 12.17
CA LEU A 147 -16.36 11.38 10.87
C LEU A 147 -17.71 12.09 10.72
N PRO A 148 -17.74 13.27 10.09
CA PRO A 148 -19.02 13.90 9.73
C PRO A 148 -19.87 12.94 8.90
N GLU A 149 -21.17 12.95 9.12
CA GLU A 149 -22.15 12.01 8.56
C GLU A 149 -22.05 11.83 7.02
N ASN A 150 -21.69 12.88 6.30
CA ASN A 150 -21.50 12.84 4.85
C ASN A 150 -20.05 12.56 4.41
N ARG A 151 -19.20 12.09 5.32
CA ARG A 151 -17.76 11.95 5.09
C ARG A 151 -17.25 10.53 5.16
N TRP A 152 -18.08 9.58 5.48
CA TRP A 152 -17.70 8.19 5.46
C TRP A 152 -18.61 7.39 4.53
N ASN A 153 -18.04 6.37 3.92
CA ASN A 153 -18.75 5.48 3.03
C ASN A 153 -19.27 4.29 3.85
N PRO A 154 -20.59 4.02 3.86
CA PRO A 154 -21.15 2.86 4.56
C PRO A 154 -20.57 1.52 4.12
N PHE A 155 -20.06 1.44 2.88
CA PHE A 155 -19.39 0.24 2.36
C PHE A 155 -17.91 0.14 2.78
N ASP A 156 -17.39 1.17 3.43
CA ASP A 156 -16.00 1.30 3.85
C ASP A 156 -15.92 1.59 5.35
N GLU A 157 -16.67 0.81 6.11
CA GLU A 157 -16.94 0.99 7.55
C GLU A 157 -15.67 1.12 8.41
N ARG A 158 -14.54 0.68 7.90
CA ARG A 158 -13.26 0.64 8.63
C ARG A 158 -12.26 1.67 8.14
N HIS A 159 -12.65 2.51 7.22
CA HIS A 159 -11.77 3.53 6.65
C HIS A 159 -11.64 4.72 7.59
N LEU A 160 -10.58 4.74 8.35
CA LEU A 160 -10.26 5.79 9.32
C LEU A 160 -9.33 6.86 8.77
N GLY A 161 -9.44 7.20 7.55
CA GLY A 161 -8.61 8.19 6.90
C GLY A 161 -8.59 7.97 5.39
N GLY A 162 -7.97 8.85 4.68
CA GLY A 162 -7.85 8.74 3.24
C GLY A 162 -8.68 9.78 2.48
N ALA A 163 -8.87 9.52 1.19
CA ALA A 163 -9.59 10.42 0.32
C ALA A 163 -11.09 10.45 0.66
N ARG A 164 -11.65 11.63 0.73
CA ARG A 164 -13.09 11.82 0.84
C ARG A 164 -13.73 11.65 -0.53
N GLN A 165 -15.02 11.35 -0.55
CA GLN A 165 -15.80 11.31 -1.80
C GLN A 165 -15.78 12.64 -2.57
N ASP A 166 -15.48 13.74 -1.91
CA ASP A 166 -15.29 15.07 -2.51
C ASP A 166 -13.83 15.34 -2.94
N ASN A 167 -12.99 14.32 -3.03
CA ASN A 167 -11.56 14.38 -3.35
C ASN A 167 -10.71 15.24 -2.39
N ARG A 168 -11.19 15.53 -1.21
CA ARG A 168 -10.40 16.20 -0.18
C ARG A 168 -9.68 15.19 0.67
N ILE A 169 -8.39 15.41 0.87
CA ILE A 169 -7.61 14.68 1.86
C ILE A 169 -7.90 15.29 3.23
N VAL A 170 -8.31 14.45 4.17
CA VAL A 170 -8.51 14.88 5.55
C VAL A 170 -7.41 14.31 6.40
N PRO A 171 -6.61 15.15 7.04
CA PRO A 171 -5.63 14.71 8.01
C PRO A 171 -6.34 14.33 9.30
N TYR A 172 -6.74 13.08 9.43
CA TYR A 172 -7.34 12.57 10.66
C TYR A 172 -6.32 12.22 11.73
N GLY A 173 -5.06 12.06 11.34
CA GLY A 173 -3.99 11.74 12.26
C GLY A 173 -3.59 12.92 13.16
N LYS A 174 -3.10 12.62 14.34
CA LYS A 174 -2.43 13.57 15.21
C LYS A 174 -0.93 13.46 15.02
N HIS A 175 -0.24 14.59 14.87
CA HIS A 175 1.21 14.59 14.74
C HIS A 175 1.86 14.43 16.11
N PHE A 176 2.80 13.50 16.25
CA PHE A 176 3.58 13.30 17.47
C PHE A 176 4.39 14.53 17.87
N THR A 177 4.79 15.37 16.90
CA THR A 177 5.46 16.64 17.17
C THR A 177 4.63 17.64 18.00
N ASN A 178 3.32 17.46 18.03
CA ASN A 178 2.40 18.27 18.82
C ASN A 178 2.15 17.67 20.22
N VAL A 179 2.71 16.53 20.49
CA VAL A 179 2.62 15.83 21.77
C VAL A 179 3.92 16.12 22.52
N LYS A 180 3.86 17.04 23.48
CA LYS A 180 5.00 17.31 24.36
C LYS A 180 5.25 16.06 25.22
N ALA A 181 6.51 15.60 25.23
CA ALA A 181 6.96 14.53 26.12
C ALA A 181 6.89 14.96 27.59
#